data_9463185b9d0b22a7a8bc85394dda6ccf
#
_entry.id   9463185b9d0b22a7a8bc85394dda6ccf
#
_cell.length_a   1.000
_cell.length_b   1.000
_cell.length_c   1.000
_cell.angle_alpha   90.00
_cell.angle_beta   90.00
_cell.angle_gamma   90.00
#
_symmetry.space_group_name_H-M   'P 1'
#
loop_
_entity.id
_entity.type
_entity.pdbx_description
1 polymer ?
#
loop_
_entity_poly.entity_id
_entity_poly.type
_entity_poly.pdbx_seq_one_letter_code
_entity_poly.pdbx_strand_id
1 'polypeptide(L)'
;KLAWDAIVLGRGEQCSCSPAEYVEQCYAKGETDEFLKPGIFAYGNEQRVRDNDVVFFFNFRADRARQMSDAFLYPEFDGFDREVTPKVHYVTLTEYDAKYPSPIVFEQEQLNNIFGQIVSEAGKTQLRIAETEKYAHVTFFFNGGVETQFPGEDRILVPSPREVATYDLKPQMSAAEVADKFVDAVDKYDVVIMNFANGDMVGHTGFVEAGIAACEAVDSALEKCVKKVLELGGKLLITADHGNAE
;
A
#
# COMPACT_ATOMS: atom_id res chain seq x y z
N LYS A 1 11.09 13.24 7.16
CA LYS A 1 11.89 14.19 7.97
C LYS A 1 11.29 14.37 9.37
N LEU A 2 10.03 14.75 9.55
CA LEU A 2 9.46 15.02 10.89
C LEU A 2 9.68 13.89 11.90
N ALA A 3 9.45 12.63 11.49
CA ALA A 3 9.68 11.47 12.36
C ALA A 3 11.18 11.31 12.71
N TRP A 4 12.08 11.54 11.75
CA TRP A 4 13.52 11.53 12.00
C TRP A 4 13.93 12.60 13.02
N ASP A 5 13.46 13.82 12.82
CA ASP A 5 13.76 14.94 13.71
C ASP A 5 13.28 14.64 15.15
N ALA A 6 12.11 14.01 15.29
CA ALA A 6 11.59 13.60 16.59
C ALA A 6 12.43 12.49 17.24
N ILE A 7 12.73 11.41 16.50
CA ILE A 7 13.37 10.19 17.03
C ILE A 7 14.86 10.41 17.26
N VAL A 8 15.56 11.08 16.35
CA VAL A 8 17.03 11.24 16.40
C VAL A 8 17.45 12.56 17.01
N LEU A 9 16.79 13.67 16.65
CA LEU A 9 17.20 15.01 17.10
C LEU A 9 16.39 15.50 18.31
N GLY A 10 15.28 14.83 18.66
CA GLY A 10 14.37 15.29 19.72
C GLY A 10 13.72 16.64 19.39
N ARG A 11 13.51 16.90 18.09
CA ARG A 11 12.89 18.13 17.59
C ARG A 11 11.49 17.84 17.09
N GLY A 12 10.52 18.60 17.55
CA GLY A 12 9.10 18.48 17.22
C GLY A 12 8.23 19.13 18.27
N GLU A 13 6.93 18.89 18.20
CA GLU A 13 5.98 19.38 19.18
C GLU A 13 6.22 18.73 20.54
N GLN A 14 6.59 19.56 21.54
CA GLN A 14 6.83 19.09 22.91
C GLN A 14 5.50 18.94 23.63
N CYS A 15 5.18 17.73 24.06
CA CYS A 15 3.92 17.39 24.70
C CYS A 15 4.12 17.17 26.20
N SER A 16 3.39 17.90 27.02
CA SER A 16 3.36 17.75 28.48
C SER A 16 2.22 16.85 28.97
N CYS A 17 1.36 16.38 28.04
CA CYS A 17 0.24 15.50 28.28
C CYS A 17 0.61 14.05 27.93
N SER A 18 -0.29 13.10 28.21
CA SER A 18 -0.14 11.72 27.76
C SER A 18 -0.31 11.58 26.23
N PRO A 19 0.20 10.49 25.60
CA PRO A 19 -0.02 10.25 24.18
C PRO A 19 -1.49 10.22 23.78
N ALA A 20 -2.37 9.65 24.61
CA ALA A 20 -3.81 9.61 24.35
C ALA A 20 -4.44 11.02 24.36
N GLU A 21 -4.11 11.83 25.37
CA GLU A 21 -4.58 13.21 25.42
C GLU A 21 -4.06 14.06 24.25
N TYR A 22 -2.86 13.79 23.76
CA TYR A 22 -2.32 14.45 22.57
C TYR A 22 -3.14 14.14 21.34
N VAL A 23 -3.48 12.86 21.12
CA VAL A 23 -4.34 12.44 20.00
C VAL A 23 -5.71 13.10 20.07
N GLU A 24 -6.35 13.13 21.26
CA GLU A 24 -7.63 13.83 21.47
C GLU A 24 -7.54 15.33 21.14
N GLN A 25 -6.43 15.98 21.54
CA GLN A 25 -6.19 17.39 21.20
C GLN A 25 -6.02 17.62 19.70
N CYS A 26 -5.39 16.67 18.99
CA CYS A 26 -5.25 16.72 17.53
C CYS A 26 -6.62 16.57 16.85
N TYR A 27 -7.44 15.62 17.30
CA TYR A 27 -8.81 15.46 16.79
C TYR A 27 -9.67 16.71 16.99
N ALA A 28 -9.54 17.34 18.15
CA ALA A 28 -10.24 18.60 18.43
C ALA A 28 -9.81 19.77 17.49
N LYS A 29 -8.62 19.69 16.90
CA LYS A 29 -8.12 20.62 15.88
C LYS A 29 -8.47 20.19 14.45
N GLY A 30 -9.12 19.04 14.25
CA GLY A 30 -9.45 18.47 12.94
C GLY A 30 -8.30 17.68 12.30
N GLU A 31 -7.23 17.37 13.03
CA GLU A 31 -6.16 16.49 12.58
C GLU A 31 -6.58 15.04 12.86
N THR A 32 -6.78 14.24 11.82
CA THR A 32 -7.19 12.83 11.91
C THR A 32 -5.97 11.90 11.89
N ASP A 33 -6.17 10.60 12.16
CA ASP A 33 -5.12 9.59 12.30
C ASP A 33 -4.09 9.60 11.16
N GLU A 34 -4.54 9.75 9.93
CA GLU A 34 -3.66 9.76 8.74
C GLU A 34 -2.68 10.93 8.73
N PHE A 35 -3.02 12.05 9.38
CA PHE A 35 -2.27 13.31 9.31
C PHE A 35 -1.65 13.75 10.64
N LEU A 36 -1.70 12.91 11.67
CA LEU A 36 -1.11 13.19 12.97
C LEU A 36 0.40 13.47 12.84
N LYS A 37 0.84 14.56 13.42
CA LYS A 37 2.27 14.89 13.47
C LYS A 37 2.96 14.19 14.63
N PRO A 38 4.27 13.91 14.53
CA PRO A 38 5.03 13.34 15.64
C PRO A 38 5.04 14.28 16.85
N GLY A 39 4.54 13.78 17.99
CA GLY A 39 4.65 14.45 19.28
C GLY A 39 5.82 13.90 20.10
N ILE A 40 6.49 14.76 20.86
CA ILE A 40 7.58 14.38 21.76
C ILE A 40 7.08 14.49 23.19
N PHE A 41 7.02 13.36 23.86
CA PHE A 41 6.53 13.27 25.24
C PHE A 41 7.70 13.33 26.20
N ALA A 42 7.57 14.17 27.25
CA ALA A 42 8.65 14.46 28.19
C ALA A 42 8.88 13.33 29.21
N TYR A 43 9.22 12.14 28.77
CA TYR A 43 9.77 11.10 29.65
C TYR A 43 11.29 11.21 29.85
N GLY A 44 11.84 12.41 29.67
CA GLY A 44 13.24 12.73 29.82
C GLY A 44 13.90 13.12 28.48
N ASN A 45 14.74 14.16 28.52
CA ASN A 45 15.52 14.67 27.38
C ASN A 45 16.53 13.66 26.80
N GLU A 46 16.58 12.43 27.28
CA GLU A 46 17.60 11.44 26.98
C GLU A 46 17.15 10.31 26.06
N GLN A 47 15.87 10.25 25.70
CA GLN A 47 15.31 9.16 24.91
C GLN A 47 15.37 9.42 23.39
N ARG A 48 16.59 9.63 22.90
CA ARG A 48 16.86 9.73 21.46
C ARG A 48 17.65 8.53 21.01
N VAL A 49 17.49 8.15 19.75
CA VAL A 49 18.34 7.13 19.17
C VAL A 49 19.79 7.64 19.07
N ARG A 50 20.71 6.87 19.62
CA ARG A 50 22.14 7.19 19.69
C ARG A 50 22.97 6.06 19.06
N ASP A 51 24.27 6.31 18.91
CA ASP A 51 25.22 5.29 18.50
C ASP A 51 25.16 4.06 19.42
N ASN A 52 25.17 2.89 18.80
CA ASN A 52 25.07 1.57 19.43
C ASN A 52 23.72 1.20 20.02
N ASP A 53 22.67 2.03 19.83
CA ASP A 53 21.32 1.62 20.19
C ASP A 53 20.79 0.56 19.23
N VAL A 54 19.83 -0.22 19.71
CA VAL A 54 19.05 -1.15 18.87
C VAL A 54 17.78 -0.46 18.40
N VAL A 55 17.60 -0.37 17.10
CA VAL A 55 16.36 0.08 16.47
C VAL A 55 15.62 -1.13 15.90
N PHE A 56 14.57 -1.55 16.57
CA PHE A 56 13.70 -2.61 16.10
C PHE A 56 12.48 -2.01 15.40
N PHE A 57 12.44 -2.11 14.07
CA PHE A 57 11.30 -1.65 13.29
C PHE A 57 10.32 -2.80 13.08
N PHE A 58 9.23 -2.82 13.85
CA PHE A 58 8.31 -3.95 13.93
C PHE A 58 7.09 -3.84 13.02
N ASN A 59 7.11 -2.98 12.01
CA ASN A 59 6.06 -2.92 11.00
C ASN A 59 6.03 -4.20 10.17
N PHE A 60 4.83 -4.75 9.96
CA PHE A 60 4.67 -5.91 9.10
C PHE A 60 4.80 -5.54 7.62
N ARG A 61 4.16 -4.45 7.19
CA ARG A 61 4.22 -3.95 5.80
C ARG A 61 5.53 -3.23 5.52
N ALA A 62 6.11 -3.48 4.34
CA ALA A 62 7.40 -2.94 3.90
C ALA A 62 7.32 -1.54 3.29
N ASP A 63 6.24 -1.18 2.63
CA ASP A 63 6.09 -0.03 1.73
C ASP A 63 6.60 1.29 2.33
N ARG A 64 5.95 1.84 3.35
CA ARG A 64 6.42 3.07 4.02
C ARG A 64 7.56 2.82 5.02
N ALA A 65 7.72 1.58 5.51
CA ALA A 65 8.83 1.22 6.40
C ALA A 65 10.19 1.41 5.73
N ARG A 66 10.29 1.21 4.41
CA ARG A 66 11.50 1.47 3.61
C ARG A 66 12.02 2.89 3.79
N GLN A 67 11.16 3.91 3.80
CA GLN A 67 11.58 5.31 3.91
C GLN A 67 12.39 5.60 5.19
N MET A 68 11.98 5.03 6.33
CA MET A 68 12.71 5.20 7.59
C MET A 68 13.93 4.28 7.63
N SER A 69 13.83 3.08 7.08
CA SER A 69 14.95 2.14 6.99
C SER A 69 16.08 2.70 6.12
N ASP A 70 15.76 3.31 4.96
CA ASP A 70 16.73 3.99 4.11
C ASP A 70 17.46 5.10 4.88
N ALA A 71 16.72 5.87 5.67
CA ALA A 71 17.30 6.96 6.45
C ALA A 71 18.27 6.47 7.54
N PHE A 72 18.11 5.27 8.08
CA PHE A 72 19.04 4.69 9.05
C PHE A 72 20.18 3.89 8.41
N LEU A 73 19.90 3.16 7.33
CA LEU A 73 20.80 2.16 6.76
C LEU A 73 21.72 2.68 5.66
N TYR A 74 21.27 3.65 4.86
CA TYR A 74 22.08 4.14 3.76
C TYR A 74 22.93 5.36 4.14
N PRO A 75 24.27 5.28 4.01
CA PRO A 75 25.15 6.44 4.22
C PRO A 75 24.82 7.60 3.27
N GLU A 76 24.58 7.29 2.00
CA GLU A 76 24.27 8.26 0.92
C GLU A 76 22.76 8.43 0.74
N PHE A 77 22.05 8.70 1.82
CA PHE A 77 20.61 8.97 1.78
C PHE A 77 20.36 10.44 1.38
N ASP A 78 19.53 10.66 0.36
CA ASP A 78 19.24 11.96 -0.23
C ASP A 78 17.80 12.48 0.01
N GLY A 79 16.96 11.71 0.69
CA GLY A 79 15.55 12.06 0.90
C GLY A 79 15.33 13.33 1.75
N PHE A 80 16.25 13.63 2.67
CA PHE A 80 16.29 14.86 3.47
C PHE A 80 17.65 14.99 4.20
N ASP A 81 18.01 16.22 4.62
CA ASP A 81 19.18 16.44 5.47
C ASP A 81 18.96 15.89 6.88
N ARG A 82 19.80 14.92 7.27
CA ARG A 82 19.71 14.21 8.55
C ARG A 82 20.42 14.94 9.70
N GLU A 83 21.34 15.86 9.43
CA GLU A 83 22.26 16.53 10.37
C GLU A 83 23.13 15.57 11.19
N VAL A 84 22.52 14.51 11.75
CA VAL A 84 23.19 13.45 12.52
C VAL A 84 22.69 12.10 12.01
N THR A 85 23.58 11.14 11.87
CA THR A 85 23.27 9.76 11.47
C THR A 85 23.85 8.82 12.52
N PRO A 86 23.04 8.38 13.51
CA PRO A 86 23.51 7.47 14.54
C PRO A 86 23.80 6.09 13.94
N LYS A 87 24.90 5.46 14.39
CA LYS A 87 25.25 4.09 14.03
C LYS A 87 24.50 3.13 14.94
N VAL A 88 23.43 2.57 14.45
CA VAL A 88 22.52 1.70 15.22
C VAL A 88 22.62 0.24 14.79
N HIS A 89 22.19 -0.65 15.67
CA HIS A 89 21.88 -2.04 15.34
C HIS A 89 20.42 -2.09 14.85
N TYR A 90 20.24 -2.00 13.53
CA TYR A 90 18.89 -1.93 12.92
C TYR A 90 18.37 -3.34 12.66
N VAL A 91 17.16 -3.63 13.12
CA VAL A 91 16.47 -4.93 12.94
C VAL A 91 15.09 -4.68 12.36
N THR A 92 14.71 -5.43 11.34
CA THR A 92 13.40 -5.34 10.72
C THR A 92 12.52 -6.54 11.08
N LEU A 93 11.21 -6.32 11.22
CA LEU A 93 10.29 -7.42 11.52
C LEU A 93 10.21 -8.42 10.36
N THR A 94 10.07 -7.90 9.12
CA THR A 94 10.02 -8.68 7.88
C THR A 94 11.08 -8.15 6.92
N GLU A 95 11.27 -8.80 5.79
CA GLU A 95 12.13 -8.31 4.72
C GLU A 95 11.47 -7.10 4.04
N TYR A 96 12.02 -5.90 4.25
CA TYR A 96 11.55 -4.69 3.59
C TYR A 96 12.22 -4.44 2.25
N ASP A 97 13.48 -4.82 2.12
CA ASP A 97 14.25 -4.82 0.88
C ASP A 97 15.40 -5.84 1.02
N ALA A 98 15.58 -6.70 0.03
CA ALA A 98 16.65 -7.72 0.02
C ALA A 98 18.08 -7.12 0.05
N LYS A 99 18.21 -5.80 -0.23
CA LYS A 99 19.49 -5.08 -0.19
C LYS A 99 19.88 -4.60 1.20
N TYR A 100 18.94 -4.61 2.16
CA TYR A 100 19.25 -4.13 3.50
C TYR A 100 20.18 -5.08 4.24
N PRO A 101 21.26 -4.57 4.85
CA PRO A 101 22.20 -5.38 5.62
C PRO A 101 21.67 -5.73 7.03
N SER A 102 20.41 -5.40 7.33
CA SER A 102 19.80 -5.58 8.65
C SER A 102 19.34 -7.01 8.87
N PRO A 103 19.48 -7.57 10.09
CA PRO A 103 18.81 -8.80 10.47
C PRO A 103 17.29 -8.69 10.34
N ILE A 104 16.67 -9.79 9.93
CA ILE A 104 15.22 -9.93 9.73
C ILE A 104 14.71 -10.91 10.78
N VAL A 105 13.60 -10.59 11.48
CA VAL A 105 13.01 -11.49 12.50
C VAL A 105 12.24 -12.62 11.85
N PHE A 106 11.41 -12.28 10.85
CA PHE A 106 10.63 -13.25 10.08
C PHE A 106 11.04 -13.15 8.60
N GLU A 107 11.79 -14.14 8.17
CA GLU A 107 12.16 -14.27 6.76
C GLU A 107 10.91 -14.49 5.91
N GLN A 108 10.95 -14.03 4.67
CA GLN A 108 9.84 -14.23 3.73
C GLN A 108 9.81 -15.71 3.33
N GLU A 109 8.71 -16.38 3.65
CA GLU A 109 8.47 -17.74 3.16
C GLU A 109 8.25 -17.72 1.65
N GLN A 110 8.96 -18.57 0.93
CA GLN A 110 8.69 -18.78 -0.48
C GLN A 110 7.43 -19.64 -0.63
N LEU A 111 6.38 -19.02 -1.13
CA LEU A 111 5.13 -19.73 -1.39
C LEU A 111 5.23 -20.50 -2.69
N ASN A 112 4.99 -21.82 -2.61
CA ASN A 112 4.89 -22.71 -3.76
C ASN A 112 3.42 -23.05 -4.04
N ASN A 113 3.12 -23.44 -5.27
CA ASN A 113 1.77 -23.79 -5.70
C ASN A 113 0.77 -22.63 -5.53
N ILE A 114 1.24 -21.41 -5.70
CA ILE A 114 0.35 -20.24 -5.73
C ILE A 114 -0.49 -20.25 -7.00
N PHE A 115 -1.61 -19.54 -6.96
CA PHE A 115 -2.61 -19.57 -8.03
C PHE A 115 -2.02 -19.29 -9.43
N GLY A 116 -1.20 -18.25 -9.56
CA GLY A 116 -0.55 -17.88 -10.83
C GLY A 116 0.38 -18.96 -11.37
N GLN A 117 1.09 -19.65 -10.48
CA GLN A 117 1.94 -20.80 -10.84
C GLN A 117 1.10 -21.98 -11.35
N ILE A 118 0.05 -22.35 -10.61
CA ILE A 118 -0.83 -23.47 -10.99
C ILE A 118 -1.49 -23.23 -12.35
N VAL A 119 -1.99 -22.00 -12.61
CA VAL A 119 -2.58 -21.64 -13.90
C VAL A 119 -1.55 -21.76 -15.02
N SER A 120 -0.33 -21.29 -14.79
CA SER A 120 0.78 -21.39 -15.76
C SER A 120 1.19 -22.83 -16.03
N GLU A 121 1.37 -23.65 -14.99
CA GLU A 121 1.72 -25.08 -15.12
C GLU A 121 0.64 -25.90 -15.83
N ALA A 122 -0.63 -25.47 -15.72
CA ALA A 122 -1.75 -26.03 -16.49
C ALA A 122 -1.76 -25.58 -17.97
N GLY A 123 -0.78 -24.78 -18.40
CA GLY A 123 -0.69 -24.26 -19.78
C GLY A 123 -1.79 -23.26 -20.12
N LYS A 124 -2.35 -22.58 -19.10
CA LYS A 124 -3.45 -21.62 -19.23
C LYS A 124 -2.92 -20.19 -19.25
N THR A 125 -3.69 -19.31 -19.90
CA THR A 125 -3.40 -17.89 -20.00
C THR A 125 -4.10 -17.11 -18.87
N GLN A 126 -3.42 -16.08 -18.36
CA GLN A 126 -3.96 -15.26 -17.28
C GLN A 126 -3.64 -13.78 -17.46
N LEU A 127 -4.58 -12.92 -17.09
CA LEU A 127 -4.43 -11.48 -17.10
C LEU A 127 -4.51 -10.91 -15.67
N ARG A 128 -3.62 -9.97 -15.36
CA ARG A 128 -3.69 -9.11 -14.18
C ARG A 128 -4.02 -7.70 -14.63
N ILE A 129 -5.07 -7.09 -14.08
CA ILE A 129 -5.46 -5.74 -14.46
C ILE A 129 -5.93 -4.94 -13.25
N ALA A 130 -5.38 -3.77 -13.08
CA ALA A 130 -5.81 -2.78 -12.09
C ALA A 130 -5.26 -1.40 -12.45
N GLU A 131 -5.77 -0.38 -11.78
CA GLU A 131 -5.14 0.93 -11.81
C GLU A 131 -3.96 1.02 -10.82
N THR A 132 -3.13 2.08 -10.93
CA THR A 132 -1.83 2.23 -10.25
C THR A 132 -1.87 1.84 -8.77
N GLU A 133 -2.87 2.31 -8.03
CA GLU A 133 -2.97 2.13 -6.58
C GLU A 133 -3.16 0.66 -6.15
N LYS A 134 -3.71 -0.16 -7.02
CA LYS A 134 -3.99 -1.57 -6.76
C LYS A 134 -3.25 -2.54 -7.69
N TYR A 135 -2.36 -2.02 -8.54
CA TYR A 135 -1.61 -2.86 -9.48
C TYR A 135 -0.72 -3.89 -8.77
N ALA A 136 0.02 -3.46 -7.77
CA ALA A 136 0.86 -4.36 -6.98
C ALA A 136 0.04 -5.46 -6.26
N HIS A 137 -1.21 -5.16 -5.90
CA HIS A 137 -2.09 -6.12 -5.21
C HIS A 137 -2.49 -7.29 -6.11
N VAL A 138 -2.74 -7.04 -7.39
CA VAL A 138 -3.09 -8.10 -8.37
C VAL A 138 -1.88 -8.73 -9.05
N THR A 139 -0.68 -8.20 -8.85
CA THR A 139 0.59 -8.68 -9.43
C THR A 139 1.53 -9.21 -8.36
N PHE A 140 2.39 -8.36 -7.81
CA PHE A 140 3.43 -8.71 -6.85
C PHE A 140 2.88 -9.46 -5.62
N PHE A 141 1.90 -8.88 -4.92
CA PHE A 141 1.35 -9.51 -3.71
C PHE A 141 0.54 -10.77 -4.03
N PHE A 142 -0.24 -10.77 -5.11
CA PHE A 142 -1.00 -11.94 -5.53
C PHE A 142 -0.08 -13.09 -5.99
N ASN A 143 1.11 -12.76 -6.47
CA ASN A 143 2.14 -13.71 -6.84
C ASN A 143 3.12 -14.05 -5.67
N GLY A 144 2.69 -13.82 -4.42
CA GLY A 144 3.45 -14.19 -3.23
C GLY A 144 4.78 -13.46 -3.09
N GLY A 145 4.88 -12.21 -3.56
CA GLY A 145 6.10 -11.41 -3.53
C GLY A 145 7.05 -11.64 -4.71
N VAL A 146 6.59 -12.31 -5.75
CA VAL A 146 7.37 -12.56 -6.98
C VAL A 146 7.03 -11.51 -8.05
N GLU A 147 8.03 -10.70 -8.44
CA GLU A 147 7.84 -9.69 -9.49
C GLU A 147 7.75 -10.28 -10.89
N THR A 148 8.46 -11.36 -11.13
CA THR A 148 8.51 -12.01 -12.45
C THR A 148 7.14 -12.58 -12.83
N GLN A 149 6.71 -12.28 -14.03
CA GLN A 149 5.48 -12.87 -14.61
C GLN A 149 5.65 -14.37 -14.79
N PHE A 150 4.60 -15.13 -14.48
CA PHE A 150 4.55 -16.54 -14.84
C PHE A 150 4.34 -16.71 -16.35
N PRO A 151 4.80 -17.81 -16.96
CA PRO A 151 4.47 -18.12 -18.35
C PRO A 151 2.95 -18.05 -18.59
N GLY A 152 2.53 -17.29 -19.62
CA GLY A 152 1.11 -17.06 -19.92
C GLY A 152 0.43 -16.01 -19.06
N GLU A 153 1.18 -15.28 -18.21
CA GLU A 153 0.68 -14.13 -17.44
C GLU A 153 0.96 -12.81 -18.18
N ASP A 154 -0.08 -12.08 -18.50
CA ASP A 154 0.00 -10.71 -19.00
C ASP A 154 -0.52 -9.72 -17.94
N ARG A 155 -0.05 -8.46 -18.03
CA ARG A 155 -0.39 -7.41 -17.07
C ARG A 155 -0.82 -6.13 -17.79
N ILE A 156 -1.95 -5.57 -17.35
CA ILE A 156 -2.43 -4.27 -17.82
C ILE A 156 -2.46 -3.30 -16.62
N LEU A 157 -1.65 -2.26 -16.70
CA LEU A 157 -1.67 -1.14 -15.76
C LEU A 157 -2.50 -0.01 -16.35
N VAL A 158 -3.48 0.48 -15.61
CA VAL A 158 -4.22 1.71 -15.90
C VAL A 158 -3.71 2.81 -14.96
N PRO A 159 -3.31 3.97 -15.46
CA PRO A 159 -2.89 5.06 -14.58
C PRO A 159 -4.02 5.55 -13.68
N SER A 160 -3.80 5.64 -12.38
CA SER A 160 -4.70 6.36 -11.47
C SER A 160 -4.65 7.86 -11.72
N PRO A 161 -5.74 8.62 -11.42
CA PRO A 161 -5.77 10.06 -11.59
C PRO A 161 -4.66 10.75 -10.80
N ARG A 162 -3.88 11.62 -11.45
CA ARG A 162 -2.80 12.40 -10.84
C ARG A 162 -3.13 13.88 -10.68
N GLU A 163 -4.25 14.31 -11.23
CA GLU A 163 -4.72 15.69 -11.24
C GLU A 163 -5.42 16.12 -9.94
N VAL A 164 -5.68 15.17 -9.04
CA VAL A 164 -6.32 15.42 -7.74
C VAL A 164 -5.35 15.08 -6.60
N ALA A 165 -5.46 15.82 -5.49
CA ALA A 165 -4.63 15.58 -4.31
C ALA A 165 -5.11 14.37 -3.50
N THR A 166 -6.43 14.15 -3.46
CA THR A 166 -7.11 13.04 -2.77
C THR A 166 -8.26 12.54 -3.65
N TYR A 167 -8.59 11.26 -3.52
CA TYR A 167 -9.55 10.61 -4.44
C TYR A 167 -11.02 10.89 -4.13
N ASP A 168 -11.35 11.53 -3.01
CA ASP A 168 -12.69 12.11 -2.77
C ASP A 168 -13.06 13.18 -3.79
N LEU A 169 -12.07 13.87 -4.35
CA LEU A 169 -12.25 14.86 -5.41
C LEU A 169 -12.51 14.24 -6.79
N LYS A 170 -12.22 12.94 -6.96
CA LYS A 170 -12.50 12.17 -8.17
C LYS A 170 -12.82 10.71 -7.82
N PRO A 171 -13.98 10.43 -7.18
CA PRO A 171 -14.31 9.10 -6.67
C PRO A 171 -14.41 8.01 -7.74
N GLN A 172 -14.68 8.38 -9.00
CA GLN A 172 -14.71 7.45 -10.13
C GLN A 172 -13.34 6.86 -10.44
N MET A 173 -12.28 7.54 -10.04
CA MET A 173 -10.89 7.16 -10.31
C MET A 173 -10.72 6.72 -11.78
N SER A 174 -10.15 5.55 -12.03
CA SER A 174 -9.99 4.99 -13.37
C SER A 174 -10.84 3.74 -13.62
N ALA A 175 -11.88 3.50 -12.81
CA ALA A 175 -12.70 2.30 -12.89
C ALA A 175 -13.28 2.03 -14.29
N ALA A 176 -13.78 3.06 -14.97
CA ALA A 176 -14.34 2.92 -16.31
C ALA A 176 -13.29 2.45 -17.33
N GLU A 177 -12.05 3.01 -17.28
CA GLU A 177 -10.96 2.59 -18.18
C GLU A 177 -10.47 1.18 -17.87
N VAL A 178 -10.41 0.80 -16.59
CA VAL A 178 -10.09 -0.59 -16.18
C VAL A 178 -11.10 -1.55 -16.78
N ALA A 179 -12.42 -1.25 -16.68
CA ALA A 179 -13.47 -2.08 -17.24
C ALA A 179 -13.42 -2.14 -18.76
N ASP A 180 -13.17 -1.04 -19.45
CA ASP A 180 -13.08 -1.01 -20.92
C ASP A 180 -11.90 -1.85 -21.42
N LYS A 181 -10.71 -1.72 -20.80
CA LYS A 181 -9.55 -2.56 -21.13
C LYS A 181 -9.77 -4.04 -20.80
N PHE A 182 -10.51 -4.34 -19.72
CA PHE A 182 -10.91 -5.71 -19.41
C PHE A 182 -11.80 -6.28 -20.51
N VAL A 183 -12.83 -5.56 -20.93
CA VAL A 183 -13.77 -6.00 -21.99
C VAL A 183 -13.04 -6.27 -23.32
N ASP A 184 -12.05 -5.44 -23.65
CA ASP A 184 -11.24 -5.57 -24.87
C ASP A 184 -10.25 -6.73 -24.84
N ALA A 185 -9.94 -7.26 -23.66
CA ALA A 185 -8.89 -8.26 -23.50
C ALA A 185 -9.37 -9.63 -23.05
N VAL A 186 -10.49 -9.70 -22.32
CA VAL A 186 -10.92 -10.88 -21.56
C VAL A 186 -11.09 -12.16 -22.39
N ASP A 187 -11.45 -12.04 -23.66
CA ASP A 187 -11.63 -13.18 -24.59
C ASP A 187 -10.34 -13.95 -24.95
N LYS A 188 -9.17 -13.38 -24.61
CA LYS A 188 -7.84 -13.94 -24.87
C LYS A 188 -7.29 -14.77 -23.70
N TYR A 189 -7.96 -14.74 -22.55
CA TYR A 189 -7.45 -15.33 -21.32
C TYR A 189 -8.41 -16.35 -20.73
N ASP A 190 -7.83 -17.41 -20.17
CA ASP A 190 -8.58 -18.41 -19.41
C ASP A 190 -8.99 -17.89 -18.03
N VAL A 191 -8.16 -17.01 -17.44
CA VAL A 191 -8.35 -16.45 -16.10
C VAL A 191 -7.99 -14.97 -16.07
N VAL A 192 -8.79 -14.15 -15.38
CA VAL A 192 -8.46 -12.75 -15.13
C VAL A 192 -8.57 -12.44 -13.65
N ILE A 193 -7.57 -11.77 -13.09
CA ILE A 193 -7.59 -11.19 -11.75
C ILE A 193 -7.59 -9.66 -11.92
N MET A 194 -8.63 -9.02 -11.40
CA MET A 194 -8.85 -7.59 -11.52
C MET A 194 -9.19 -6.99 -10.15
N ASN A 195 -8.79 -5.72 -9.94
CA ASN A 195 -9.19 -4.97 -8.77
C ASN A 195 -9.64 -3.55 -9.18
N PHE A 196 -10.74 -3.09 -8.58
CA PHE A 196 -11.18 -1.70 -8.60
C PHE A 196 -10.74 -1.02 -7.31
N ALA A 197 -9.91 0.01 -7.40
CA ALA A 197 -9.29 0.66 -6.25
C ALA A 197 -10.22 1.59 -5.46
N ASN A 198 -11.37 1.94 -6.03
CA ASN A 198 -12.22 3.03 -5.57
C ASN A 198 -12.68 2.89 -4.11
N GLY A 199 -13.21 1.73 -3.72
CA GLY A 199 -13.74 1.51 -2.37
C GLY A 199 -12.71 1.75 -1.28
N ASP A 200 -11.49 1.23 -1.48
CA ASP A 200 -10.40 1.41 -0.54
C ASP A 200 -9.84 2.84 -0.57
N MET A 201 -9.47 3.33 -1.75
CA MET A 201 -8.76 4.60 -1.87
C MET A 201 -9.64 5.80 -1.49
N VAL A 202 -10.92 5.79 -1.85
CA VAL A 202 -11.87 6.83 -1.46
C VAL A 202 -12.30 6.66 0.00
N GLY A 203 -12.46 5.42 0.47
CA GLY A 203 -12.77 5.09 1.86
C GLY A 203 -11.79 5.70 2.85
N HIS A 204 -10.48 5.71 2.52
CA HIS A 204 -9.44 6.35 3.34
C HIS A 204 -9.64 7.86 3.56
N THR A 205 -10.43 8.52 2.73
CA THR A 205 -10.69 9.97 2.89
C THR A 205 -11.79 10.28 3.92
N GLY A 206 -12.62 9.30 4.26
CA GLY A 206 -13.69 9.43 5.25
C GLY A 206 -14.91 10.27 4.78
N PHE A 207 -14.99 10.63 3.50
CA PHE A 207 -16.11 11.38 2.94
C PHE A 207 -17.20 10.44 2.41
N VAL A 208 -18.32 10.32 3.13
CA VAL A 208 -19.42 9.39 2.83
C VAL A 208 -19.97 9.59 1.40
N GLU A 209 -20.24 10.83 0.99
CA GLU A 209 -20.76 11.13 -0.35
C GLU A 209 -19.79 10.69 -1.46
N ALA A 210 -18.48 10.85 -1.23
CA ALA A 210 -17.48 10.37 -2.17
C ALA A 210 -17.44 8.83 -2.19
N GLY A 211 -17.58 8.18 -1.03
CA GLY A 211 -17.70 6.74 -0.93
C GLY A 211 -18.88 6.18 -1.71
N ILE A 212 -20.04 6.80 -1.59
CA ILE A 212 -21.24 6.44 -2.38
C ILE A 212 -20.95 6.55 -3.88
N ALA A 213 -20.41 7.68 -4.33
CA ALA A 213 -20.07 7.90 -5.73
C ALA A 213 -19.00 6.91 -6.25
N ALA A 214 -18.07 6.51 -5.39
CA ALA A 214 -17.08 5.48 -5.71
C ALA A 214 -17.73 4.10 -5.91
N CYS A 215 -18.66 3.70 -5.05
CA CYS A 215 -19.41 2.45 -5.18
C CYS A 215 -20.28 2.44 -6.45
N GLU A 216 -20.96 3.53 -6.77
CA GLU A 216 -21.77 3.65 -7.99
C GLU A 216 -20.90 3.56 -9.27
N ALA A 217 -19.69 4.13 -9.24
CA ALA A 217 -18.74 4.03 -10.34
C ALA A 217 -18.25 2.59 -10.54
N VAL A 218 -17.95 1.89 -9.45
CA VAL A 218 -17.55 0.47 -9.49
C VAL A 218 -18.69 -0.41 -9.98
N ASP A 219 -19.93 -0.19 -9.50
CA ASP A 219 -21.11 -0.94 -9.95
C ASP A 219 -21.31 -0.81 -11.46
N SER A 220 -21.25 0.41 -11.98
CA SER A 220 -21.36 0.69 -13.42
C SER A 220 -20.25 0.06 -14.26
N ALA A 221 -19.01 0.07 -13.75
CA ALA A 221 -17.86 -0.56 -14.39
C ALA A 221 -17.99 -2.09 -14.37
N LEU A 222 -18.39 -2.64 -13.22
CA LEU A 222 -18.60 -4.08 -13.02
C LEU A 222 -19.71 -4.62 -13.90
N GLU A 223 -20.80 -3.88 -14.11
CA GLU A 223 -21.89 -4.27 -15.03
C GLU A 223 -21.36 -4.60 -16.43
N LYS A 224 -20.43 -3.79 -16.97
CA LYS A 224 -19.82 -4.06 -18.29
C LYS A 224 -19.04 -5.38 -18.27
N CYS A 225 -18.22 -5.57 -17.21
CA CYS A 225 -17.41 -6.78 -17.06
C CYS A 225 -18.29 -8.02 -16.94
N VAL A 226 -19.33 -7.99 -16.11
CA VAL A 226 -20.28 -9.10 -15.91
C VAL A 226 -20.94 -9.47 -17.21
N LYS A 227 -21.52 -8.49 -17.93
CA LYS A 227 -22.17 -8.73 -19.23
C LYS A 227 -21.23 -9.43 -20.20
N LYS A 228 -20.01 -8.92 -20.35
CA LYS A 228 -19.02 -9.49 -21.28
C LYS A 228 -18.65 -10.91 -20.92
N VAL A 229 -18.38 -11.20 -19.64
CA VAL A 229 -18.01 -12.58 -19.22
C VAL A 229 -19.16 -13.55 -19.42
N LEU A 230 -20.39 -13.14 -19.11
CA LEU A 230 -21.59 -14.01 -19.33
C LEU A 230 -21.84 -14.26 -20.83
N GLU A 231 -21.65 -13.25 -21.69
CA GLU A 231 -21.73 -13.41 -23.15
C GLU A 231 -20.71 -14.45 -23.67
N LEU A 232 -19.52 -14.52 -23.05
CA LEU A 232 -18.49 -15.50 -23.39
C LEU A 232 -18.72 -16.87 -22.74
N GLY A 233 -19.79 -17.06 -21.94
CA GLY A 233 -20.06 -18.27 -21.20
C GLY A 233 -19.12 -18.48 -20.00
N GLY A 234 -18.43 -17.44 -19.57
CA GLY A 234 -17.50 -17.44 -18.46
C GLY A 234 -18.20 -17.43 -17.09
N LYS A 235 -17.40 -17.44 -16.03
CA LYS A 235 -17.83 -17.36 -14.62
C LYS A 235 -17.11 -16.23 -13.94
N LEU A 236 -17.78 -15.57 -12.98
CA LEU A 236 -17.22 -14.52 -12.17
C LEU A 236 -17.28 -14.89 -10.69
N LEU A 237 -16.25 -14.44 -9.97
CA LEU A 237 -16.23 -14.36 -8.52
C LEU A 237 -16.02 -12.90 -8.17
N ILE A 238 -16.95 -12.30 -7.42
CA ILE A 238 -16.89 -10.91 -6.97
C ILE A 238 -16.71 -10.94 -5.48
N THR A 239 -15.64 -10.28 -5.00
CA THR A 239 -15.29 -10.23 -3.58
C THR A 239 -14.56 -8.91 -3.27
N ALA A 240 -14.28 -8.67 -2.02
CA ALA A 240 -13.34 -7.63 -1.57
C ALA A 240 -12.11 -8.31 -0.94
N ASP A 241 -10.97 -7.65 -0.99
CA ASP A 241 -9.74 -8.04 -0.31
C ASP A 241 -9.79 -7.69 1.20
N HIS A 242 -10.48 -6.61 1.55
CA HIS A 242 -10.79 -6.16 2.93
C HIS A 242 -11.92 -5.13 2.89
N GLY A 243 -12.44 -4.73 4.05
CA GLY A 243 -13.37 -3.63 4.22
C GLY A 243 -12.66 -2.29 4.35
N ASN A 244 -13.31 -1.20 3.95
CA ASN A 244 -12.90 0.18 4.18
C ASN A 244 -14.02 1.19 3.84
N ALA A 245 -14.87 0.91 2.86
CA ALA A 245 -15.90 1.85 2.39
C ALA A 245 -17.17 1.88 3.25
N GLU A 246 -17.37 0.91 4.17
CA GLU A 246 -18.49 0.85 5.13
C GLU A 246 -18.38 1.80 6.32
#